data_978f1fa39c3ea49f96c7ef3cd2bdae44
#
_entry.id   978f1fa39c3ea49f96c7ef3cd2bdae44
#
_cell.length_a   1.000
_cell.length_b   1.000
_cell.length_c   1.000
_cell.angle_alpha   90.00
_cell.angle_beta   90.00
_cell.angle_gamma   90.00
#
_symmetry.space_group_name_H-M   'P 1'
#
loop_
_entity.id
_entity.type
_entity.pdbx_description
1 polymer ?
#
loop_
_entity_poly.entity_id
_entity_poly.type
_entity_poly.pdbx_seq_one_letter_code
_entity_poly.pdbx_strand_id
1 'polypeptide(L)'
;MAFLFRKQYKPNGEMLDNYFSNDMHYFVRWTSRSITLLIISWVFAVVTLFTNVYINLVFQAYMVTLNFYIAINFTNFYTKYGDIARAYLPAGEDPEDIIIKPKETDSQTIEVQTLEHRINTWMEAKEYVGSQFTIDELATKLGTNKGYLSFFINEHFGTNFSVWVSGLRINEAKQLMTANPERKMEDIAYTVGFSSPSYFSKVFASHEGMSPTVWRREVMSK
;
A
#
# COMPACT_ATOMS: atom_id res chain seq x y z
N MET A 1 -14.27 -22.12 -1.43
CA MET A 1 -13.19 -21.49 -0.66
C MET A 1 -12.57 -20.27 -1.34
N ALA A 2 -12.07 -20.35 -2.58
CA ALA A 2 -11.50 -19.20 -3.30
C ALA A 2 -12.48 -18.00 -3.46
N PHE A 3 -13.77 -18.26 -3.61
CA PHE A 3 -14.79 -17.21 -3.74
C PHE A 3 -15.08 -16.48 -2.40
N LEU A 4 -15.02 -17.19 -1.28
CA LEU A 4 -15.16 -16.59 0.06
C LEU A 4 -13.93 -15.71 0.39
N PHE A 5 -12.73 -16.18 0.02
CA PHE A 5 -11.49 -15.41 0.18
C PHE A 5 -11.53 -14.11 -0.62
N ARG A 6 -12.06 -14.15 -1.85
CA ARG A 6 -12.19 -12.96 -2.71
C ARG A 6 -13.21 -11.95 -2.18
N LYS A 7 -14.28 -12.42 -1.51
CA LYS A 7 -15.30 -11.54 -0.90
C LYS A 7 -14.77 -10.82 0.35
N GLN A 8 -13.89 -11.49 1.12
CA GLN A 8 -13.28 -10.92 2.33
C GLN A 8 -12.05 -10.04 2.05
N TYR A 9 -11.46 -10.21 0.86
CA TYR A 9 -10.26 -9.47 0.43
C TYR A 9 -10.52 -7.99 0.12
N LYS A 10 -11.71 -7.65 -0.38
CA LYS A 10 -12.05 -6.29 -0.81
C LYS A 10 -12.13 -5.28 0.36
N PRO A 11 -12.88 -5.56 1.44
CA PRO A 11 -12.90 -4.67 2.61
C PRO A 11 -11.53 -4.57 3.31
N ASN A 12 -10.77 -5.68 3.37
CA ASN A 12 -9.43 -5.68 3.95
C ASN A 12 -8.44 -4.84 3.14
N GLY A 13 -8.64 -4.77 1.83
CA GLY A 13 -7.83 -3.93 0.95
C GLY A 13 -8.03 -2.43 1.20
N GLU A 14 -9.25 -2.01 1.35
CA GLU A 14 -9.60 -0.61 1.63
C GLU A 14 -9.06 -0.17 3.02
N MET A 15 -9.10 -1.05 4.01
CA MET A 15 -8.51 -0.80 5.33
C MET A 15 -6.99 -0.63 5.27
N LEU A 16 -6.29 -1.47 4.50
CA LEU A 16 -4.84 -1.36 4.30
C LEU A 16 -4.46 -0.09 3.54
N ASP A 17 -5.23 0.29 2.53
CA ASP A 17 -5.04 1.53 1.78
C ASP A 17 -5.25 2.78 2.66
N ASN A 18 -6.13 2.69 3.65
CA ASN A 18 -6.31 3.76 4.63
C ASN A 18 -5.22 3.82 5.70
N TYR A 19 -4.48 2.74 5.92
CA TYR A 19 -3.46 2.69 6.97
C TYR A 19 -2.05 3.03 6.46
N PHE A 20 -1.68 2.52 5.29
CA PHE A 20 -0.33 2.70 4.74
C PHE A 20 -0.31 3.76 3.64
N SER A 21 0.76 4.54 3.58
CA SER A 21 1.02 5.51 2.50
C SER A 21 1.43 4.87 1.17
N ASN A 22 1.49 3.55 1.13
CA ASN A 22 1.90 2.76 -0.04
C ASN A 22 1.00 1.53 -0.21
N ASP A 23 0.93 0.98 -1.44
CA ASP A 23 0.14 -0.21 -1.77
C ASP A 23 0.67 -1.47 -1.05
N MET A 24 0.08 -1.79 0.08
CA MET A 24 0.34 -3.01 0.83
C MET A 24 -0.36 -4.25 0.26
N HIS A 25 -1.24 -4.08 -0.75
CA HIS A 25 -1.88 -5.20 -1.44
C HIS A 25 -0.87 -6.20 -2.03
N TYR A 26 0.32 -5.75 -2.38
CA TYR A 26 1.38 -6.64 -2.84
C TYR A 26 1.72 -7.70 -1.79
N PHE A 27 1.79 -7.32 -0.51
CA PHE A 27 2.11 -8.24 0.58
C PHE A 27 1.01 -9.25 0.85
N VAL A 28 -0.26 -8.91 0.60
CA VAL A 28 -1.39 -9.82 0.83
C VAL A 28 -1.66 -10.71 -0.39
N ARG A 29 -1.39 -10.23 -1.60
CA ARG A 29 -1.61 -11.00 -2.85
C ARG A 29 -0.76 -12.27 -2.95
N TRP A 30 0.45 -12.29 -2.41
CA TRP A 30 1.29 -13.48 -2.42
C TRP A 30 0.66 -14.65 -1.64
N THR A 31 -0.08 -14.36 -0.58
CA THR A 31 -0.77 -15.39 0.23
C THR A 31 -1.77 -16.17 -0.61
N SER A 32 -2.59 -15.47 -1.39
CA SER A 32 -3.56 -16.11 -2.30
C SER A 32 -2.86 -16.96 -3.38
N ARG A 33 -1.74 -16.47 -3.93
CA ARG A 33 -0.93 -17.22 -4.91
C ARG A 33 -0.32 -18.46 -4.28
N SER A 34 0.24 -18.35 -3.07
CA SER A 34 0.84 -19.47 -2.34
C SER A 34 -0.18 -20.56 -2.04
N ILE A 35 -1.38 -20.21 -1.58
CA ILE A 35 -2.47 -21.16 -1.34
C ILE A 35 -2.87 -21.86 -2.63
N THR A 36 -3.00 -21.14 -3.73
CA THR A 36 -3.33 -21.74 -5.04
C THR A 36 -2.26 -22.71 -5.49
N LEU A 37 -0.97 -22.37 -5.36
CA LEU A 37 0.15 -23.26 -5.70
C LEU A 37 0.18 -24.52 -4.81
N LEU A 38 -0.13 -24.39 -3.52
CA LEU A 38 -0.23 -25.54 -2.61
C LEU A 38 -1.37 -26.48 -3.00
N ILE A 39 -2.54 -25.96 -3.37
CA ILE A 39 -3.67 -26.79 -3.82
C ILE A 39 -3.30 -27.54 -5.11
N ILE A 40 -2.69 -26.87 -6.07
CA ILE A 40 -2.21 -27.49 -7.32
C ILE A 40 -1.18 -28.59 -7.00
N SER A 41 -0.24 -28.31 -6.10
CA SER A 41 0.79 -29.28 -5.67
C SER A 41 0.19 -30.50 -5.00
N TRP A 42 -0.89 -30.34 -4.24
CA TRP A 42 -1.62 -31.44 -3.61
C TRP A 42 -2.23 -32.39 -4.64
N VAL A 43 -2.86 -31.83 -5.68
CA VAL A 43 -3.42 -32.61 -6.80
C VAL A 43 -2.30 -33.36 -7.52
N PHE A 44 -1.17 -32.71 -7.78
CA PHE A 44 -0.01 -33.35 -8.42
C PHE A 44 0.61 -34.43 -7.57
N ALA A 45 0.66 -34.30 -6.23
CA ALA A 45 1.16 -35.29 -5.33
C ALA A 45 0.42 -36.65 -5.46
N VAL A 46 -0.92 -36.57 -5.65
CA VAL A 46 -1.72 -37.79 -5.87
C VAL A 46 -1.35 -38.49 -7.22
N VAL A 47 -1.11 -37.70 -8.25
CA VAL A 47 -0.74 -38.17 -9.58
C VAL A 47 0.63 -38.89 -9.55
N THR A 48 1.59 -38.38 -8.74
CA THR A 48 2.93 -38.96 -8.65
C THR A 48 2.95 -40.37 -8.05
N LEU A 49 1.90 -40.79 -7.31
CA LEU A 49 1.76 -42.14 -6.79
C LEU A 49 1.69 -43.20 -7.92
N PHE A 50 1.28 -42.79 -9.12
CA PHE A 50 1.11 -43.65 -10.28
C PHE A 50 2.22 -43.49 -11.34
N THR A 51 3.28 -42.73 -11.03
CA THR A 51 4.34 -42.36 -11.97
C THR A 51 5.69 -43.07 -11.63
N ASN A 52 6.65 -42.96 -12.54
CA ASN A 52 7.98 -43.52 -12.36
C ASN A 52 8.87 -42.64 -11.43
N VAL A 53 10.00 -43.23 -10.98
CA VAL A 53 10.92 -42.58 -10.03
C VAL A 53 11.47 -41.25 -10.53
N TYR A 54 11.67 -41.05 -11.83
CA TYR A 54 12.24 -39.84 -12.38
C TYR A 54 11.26 -38.66 -12.27
N ILE A 55 9.98 -38.91 -12.52
CA ILE A 55 8.93 -37.91 -12.36
C ILE A 55 8.80 -37.52 -10.87
N ASN A 56 8.90 -38.51 -9.97
CA ASN A 56 8.90 -38.25 -8.54
C ASN A 56 10.07 -37.36 -8.10
N LEU A 57 11.29 -37.59 -8.61
CA LEU A 57 12.44 -36.74 -8.31
C LEU A 57 12.25 -35.30 -8.77
N VAL A 58 11.72 -35.09 -9.97
CA VAL A 58 11.40 -33.75 -10.49
C VAL A 58 10.36 -33.08 -9.61
N PHE A 59 9.32 -33.81 -9.20
CA PHE A 59 8.28 -33.25 -8.31
C PHE A 59 8.86 -32.94 -6.92
N GLN A 60 9.76 -33.72 -6.37
CA GLN A 60 10.43 -33.39 -5.11
C GLN A 60 11.26 -32.11 -5.20
N ALA A 61 12.03 -31.96 -6.29
CA ALA A 61 12.79 -30.70 -6.52
C ALA A 61 11.86 -29.50 -6.62
N TYR A 62 10.74 -29.59 -7.31
CA TYR A 62 9.70 -28.56 -7.36
C TYR A 62 9.15 -28.23 -5.96
N MET A 63 8.82 -29.26 -5.14
CA MET A 63 8.29 -29.04 -3.80
C MET A 63 9.30 -28.32 -2.88
N VAL A 64 10.59 -28.66 -2.98
CA VAL A 64 11.65 -27.96 -2.23
C VAL A 64 11.70 -26.48 -2.63
N THR A 65 11.71 -26.20 -3.94
CA THR A 65 11.73 -24.83 -4.46
C THR A 65 10.50 -24.03 -4.03
N LEU A 66 9.30 -24.64 -4.07
CA LEU A 66 8.06 -24.03 -3.63
C LEU A 66 8.08 -23.70 -2.13
N ASN A 67 8.59 -24.62 -1.29
CA ASN A 67 8.73 -24.37 0.14
C ASN A 67 9.68 -23.21 0.44
N PHE A 68 10.83 -23.11 -0.26
CA PHE A 68 11.74 -21.97 -0.15
C PHE A 68 11.05 -20.65 -0.55
N TYR A 69 10.31 -20.65 -1.67
CA TYR A 69 9.55 -19.49 -2.10
C TYR A 69 8.54 -19.03 -1.02
N ILE A 70 7.77 -19.96 -0.47
CA ILE A 70 6.79 -19.66 0.58
C ILE A 70 7.49 -19.17 1.85
N ALA A 71 8.58 -19.81 2.27
CA ALA A 71 9.33 -19.42 3.47
C ALA A 71 9.90 -18.01 3.36
N ILE A 72 10.51 -17.65 2.23
CA ILE A 72 11.04 -16.31 1.99
C ILE A 72 9.92 -15.26 2.06
N ASN A 73 8.80 -15.51 1.38
CA ASN A 73 7.68 -14.57 1.40
C ASN A 73 7.02 -14.50 2.78
N PHE A 74 6.94 -15.60 3.52
CA PHE A 74 6.43 -15.61 4.88
C PHE A 74 7.35 -14.85 5.84
N THR A 75 8.66 -15.00 5.73
CA THR A 75 9.63 -14.24 6.53
C THR A 75 9.50 -12.74 6.24
N ASN A 76 9.41 -12.35 4.97
CA ASN A 76 9.19 -10.96 4.59
C ASN A 76 7.85 -10.41 5.09
N PHE A 77 6.81 -11.25 5.13
CA PHE A 77 5.52 -10.90 5.72
C PHE A 77 5.63 -10.75 7.23
N TYR A 78 6.29 -11.68 7.93
CA TYR A 78 6.41 -11.68 9.38
C TYR A 78 7.20 -10.47 9.89
N THR A 79 8.25 -10.04 9.19
CA THR A 79 9.01 -8.83 9.56
C THR A 79 8.16 -7.57 9.51
N LYS A 80 7.11 -7.54 8.66
CA LYS A 80 6.14 -6.45 8.56
C LYS A 80 4.82 -6.73 9.29
N TYR A 81 4.72 -7.87 9.97
CA TYR A 81 3.48 -8.28 10.66
C TYR A 81 3.05 -7.30 11.74
N GLY A 82 4.00 -6.70 12.47
CA GLY A 82 3.70 -5.69 13.46
C GLY A 82 2.94 -4.49 12.89
N ASP A 83 3.32 -4.06 11.70
CA ASP A 83 2.67 -2.94 11.02
C ASP A 83 1.28 -3.32 10.51
N ILE A 84 1.15 -4.54 9.96
CA ILE A 84 -0.13 -5.08 9.49
C ILE A 84 -1.06 -5.35 10.66
N ALA A 85 -0.56 -5.92 11.77
CA ALA A 85 -1.35 -6.17 12.96
C ALA A 85 -1.94 -4.88 13.55
N ARG A 86 -1.20 -3.77 13.53
CA ARG A 86 -1.71 -2.46 13.94
C ARG A 86 -2.86 -1.97 13.05
N ALA A 87 -2.86 -2.32 11.76
CA ALA A 87 -3.94 -1.97 10.84
C ALA A 87 -5.24 -2.73 11.13
N TYR A 88 -5.15 -3.95 11.67
CA TYR A 88 -6.31 -4.82 11.94
C TYR A 88 -6.73 -4.88 13.41
N LEU A 89 -5.83 -4.57 14.33
CA LEU A 89 -6.12 -4.56 15.75
C LEU A 89 -6.27 -3.09 16.19
N PRO A 90 -7.48 -2.59 16.33
CA PRO A 90 -7.68 -1.33 17.04
C PRO A 90 -7.21 -1.54 18.48
N ALA A 91 -6.43 -0.58 18.99
CA ALA A 91 -6.00 -0.57 20.36
C ALA A 91 -7.24 -0.45 21.26
N GLY A 92 -7.88 -1.59 21.57
CA GLY A 92 -8.93 -1.71 22.60
C GLY A 92 -10.31 -1.14 22.26
N GLU A 93 -10.60 -0.76 21.03
CA GLU A 93 -11.88 -0.15 20.66
C GLU A 93 -12.59 -0.93 19.55
N ASP A 94 -13.91 -1.08 19.65
CA ASP A 94 -14.79 -1.69 18.66
C ASP A 94 -14.73 -0.93 17.32
N PRO A 95 -14.87 -1.61 16.16
CA PRO A 95 -14.89 -0.98 14.85
C PRO A 95 -15.94 0.13 14.66
N GLU A 96 -17.00 0.14 15.47
CA GLU A 96 -18.03 1.18 15.49
C GLU A 96 -17.58 2.48 16.19
N ASP A 97 -16.59 2.43 17.07
CA ASP A 97 -16.04 3.61 17.76
C ASP A 97 -15.04 4.40 16.90
N ILE A 98 -14.61 3.86 15.75
CA ILE A 98 -13.69 4.53 14.81
C ILE A 98 -14.40 5.65 14.02
N ILE A 99 -15.71 5.67 13.99
CA ILE A 99 -16.50 6.80 13.49
C ILE A 99 -16.88 7.69 14.69
N ILE A 100 -15.89 8.25 15.37
CA ILE A 100 -16.13 9.37 16.25
C ILE A 100 -16.43 10.58 15.34
N LYS A 101 -17.71 10.77 15.03
CA LYS A 101 -18.19 12.09 14.62
C LYS A 101 -17.80 13.05 15.74
N PRO A 102 -16.99 14.07 15.48
CA PRO A 102 -16.68 15.04 16.49
C PRO A 102 -17.98 15.60 17.06
N LYS A 103 -18.08 15.65 18.38
CA LYS A 103 -19.19 16.29 19.06
C LYS A 103 -19.02 17.80 18.86
N GLU A 104 -19.95 18.43 18.17
CA GLU A 104 -19.94 19.86 17.87
C GLU A 104 -19.74 20.70 19.14
N THR A 105 -18.56 21.27 19.30
CA THR A 105 -18.25 22.25 20.35
C THR A 105 -17.26 23.26 19.75
N ASP A 106 -17.32 24.52 20.15
CA ASP A 106 -16.45 25.62 19.68
C ASP A 106 -14.93 25.32 19.74
N SER A 107 -14.52 24.42 20.63
CA SER A 107 -13.13 23.93 20.71
C SER A 107 -12.67 23.17 19.46
N GLN A 108 -13.58 22.58 18.67
CA GLN A 108 -13.25 21.79 17.48
C GLN A 108 -12.80 22.65 16.31
N THR A 109 -13.34 23.85 16.15
CA THR A 109 -12.93 24.76 15.08
C THR A 109 -11.45 25.15 15.22
N ILE A 110 -10.99 25.34 16.45
CA ILE A 110 -9.58 25.66 16.76
C ILE A 110 -8.69 24.44 16.53
N GLU A 111 -9.14 23.24 16.91
CA GLU A 111 -8.39 21.99 16.68
C GLU A 111 -8.28 21.64 15.19
N VAL A 112 -9.36 21.82 14.41
CA VAL A 112 -9.36 21.63 12.94
C VAL A 112 -8.38 22.60 12.28
N GLN A 113 -8.44 23.89 12.57
CA GLN A 113 -7.51 24.88 12.01
C GLN A 113 -6.07 24.60 12.41
N THR A 114 -5.85 24.13 13.62
CA THR A 114 -4.50 23.75 14.10
C THR A 114 -3.98 22.52 13.38
N LEU A 115 -4.82 21.50 13.14
CA LEU A 115 -4.43 20.30 12.39
C LEU A 115 -4.17 20.62 10.92
N GLU A 116 -5.03 21.41 10.29
CA GLU A 116 -4.84 21.88 8.92
C GLU A 116 -3.51 22.62 8.74
N HIS A 117 -3.18 23.53 9.65
CA HIS A 117 -1.89 24.22 9.62
C HIS A 117 -0.70 23.25 9.74
N ARG A 118 -0.77 22.26 10.64
CA ARG A 118 0.29 21.24 10.80
C ARG A 118 0.42 20.37 9.55
N ILE A 119 -0.69 19.98 8.93
CA ILE A 119 -0.70 19.22 7.68
C ILE A 119 -0.06 20.06 6.56
N ASN A 120 -0.43 21.33 6.42
CA ASN A 120 0.14 22.20 5.41
C ASN A 120 1.65 22.39 5.60
N THR A 121 2.10 22.62 6.84
CA THR A 121 3.54 22.70 7.16
C THR A 121 4.27 21.41 6.79
N TRP A 122 3.69 20.24 7.09
CA TRP A 122 4.25 18.95 6.74
C TRP A 122 4.29 18.73 5.21
N MET A 123 3.28 19.17 4.48
CA MET A 123 3.27 19.13 3.00
C MET A 123 4.31 20.07 2.39
N GLU A 124 4.45 21.28 2.92
CA GLU A 124 5.46 22.26 2.47
C GLU A 124 6.88 21.75 2.71
N ALA A 125 7.11 21.09 3.83
CA ALA A 125 8.38 20.42 4.13
C ALA A 125 8.66 19.19 3.25
N LYS A 126 7.71 18.77 2.41
CA LYS A 126 7.78 17.60 1.52
C LYS A 126 8.16 16.31 2.24
N GLU A 127 7.74 16.14 3.48
CA GLU A 127 8.11 14.98 4.29
C GLU A 127 7.48 13.66 3.81
N TYR A 128 6.54 13.73 2.89
CA TYR A 128 5.97 12.59 2.17
C TYR A 128 6.90 11.98 1.13
N VAL A 129 8.02 12.63 0.82
CA VAL A 129 9.01 12.21 -0.17
C VAL A 129 10.03 11.26 0.45
N GLY A 130 10.38 10.20 -0.26
CA GLY A 130 11.51 9.31 0.08
C GLY A 130 11.28 8.30 1.20
N SER A 131 10.24 8.44 2.02
CA SER A 131 9.97 7.53 3.13
C SER A 131 8.62 6.81 2.98
N GLN A 132 8.56 5.57 3.48
CA GLN A 132 7.30 4.87 3.71
C GLN A 132 6.88 5.13 5.15
N PHE A 133 5.64 5.52 5.35
CA PHE A 133 5.08 5.77 6.67
C PHE A 133 3.60 5.37 6.71
N THR A 134 3.10 5.18 7.90
CA THR A 134 1.70 4.84 8.19
C THR A 134 0.91 6.08 8.60
N ILE A 135 -0.41 6.01 8.52
CA ILE A 135 -1.27 7.07 9.05
C ILE A 135 -1.08 7.26 10.56
N ASP A 136 -0.74 6.19 11.29
CA ASP A 136 -0.50 6.22 12.73
C ASP A 136 0.77 7.01 13.08
N GLU A 137 1.86 6.79 12.30
CA GLU A 137 3.09 7.56 12.43
C GLU A 137 2.88 9.04 12.09
N LEU A 138 2.13 9.32 11.03
CA LEU A 138 1.79 10.70 10.68
C LEU A 138 0.89 11.36 11.74
N ALA A 139 -0.11 10.65 12.24
CA ALA A 139 -0.99 11.15 13.30
C ALA A 139 -0.19 11.49 14.56
N THR A 140 0.71 10.60 14.98
CA THR A 140 1.61 10.86 16.11
C THR A 140 2.47 12.10 15.89
N LYS A 141 3.05 12.24 14.69
CA LYS A 141 3.85 13.40 14.31
C LYS A 141 3.06 14.71 14.33
N LEU A 142 1.83 14.66 13.85
CA LEU A 142 0.93 15.82 13.83
C LEU A 142 0.25 16.08 15.18
N GLY A 143 0.52 15.27 16.23
CA GLY A 143 -0.05 15.42 17.55
C GLY A 143 -1.57 15.18 17.59
N THR A 144 -2.04 14.21 16.79
CA THR A 144 -3.44 13.78 16.73
C THR A 144 -3.54 12.26 16.79
N ASN A 145 -4.73 11.70 16.67
CA ASN A 145 -4.93 10.25 16.57
C ASN A 145 -5.29 9.83 15.13
N LYS A 146 -5.06 8.55 14.83
CA LYS A 146 -5.31 7.93 13.52
C LYS A 146 -6.74 8.17 13.01
N GLY A 147 -7.74 7.95 13.88
CA GLY A 147 -9.15 8.08 13.50
C GLY A 147 -9.51 9.49 13.07
N TYR A 148 -9.07 10.48 13.85
CA TYR A 148 -9.30 11.88 13.54
C TYR A 148 -8.56 12.33 12.27
N LEU A 149 -7.30 11.89 12.08
CA LEU A 149 -6.56 12.19 10.86
C LEU A 149 -7.20 11.56 9.62
N SER A 150 -7.66 10.31 9.71
CA SER A 150 -8.37 9.64 8.63
C SER A 150 -9.67 10.34 8.27
N PHE A 151 -10.45 10.72 9.27
CA PHE A 151 -11.67 11.49 9.10
C PHE A 151 -11.39 12.85 8.43
N PHE A 152 -10.38 13.58 8.92
CA PHE A 152 -9.98 14.89 8.36
C PHE A 152 -9.58 14.76 6.89
N ILE A 153 -8.76 13.75 6.53
CA ILE A 153 -8.34 13.53 5.15
C ILE A 153 -9.54 13.23 4.24
N ASN A 154 -10.46 12.38 4.70
CA ASN A 154 -11.65 12.05 3.93
C ASN A 154 -12.56 13.27 3.72
N GLU A 155 -12.80 14.06 4.75
CA GLU A 155 -13.67 15.23 4.67
C GLU A 155 -13.04 16.40 3.87
N HIS A 156 -11.74 16.65 4.07
CA HIS A 156 -11.06 17.82 3.49
C HIS A 156 -10.55 17.58 2.07
N PHE A 157 -10.05 16.36 1.79
CA PHE A 157 -9.46 15.99 0.48
C PHE A 157 -10.34 15.02 -0.33
N GLY A 158 -11.47 14.57 0.21
CA GLY A 158 -12.41 13.68 -0.48
C GLY A 158 -11.84 12.31 -0.83
N THR A 159 -10.81 11.86 -0.13
CA THR A 159 -10.07 10.65 -0.48
C THR A 159 -9.48 9.96 0.76
N ASN A 160 -9.00 8.72 0.60
CA ASN A 160 -8.33 8.02 1.67
C ASN A 160 -6.83 8.41 1.78
N PHE A 161 -6.21 8.08 2.92
CA PHE A 161 -4.82 8.41 3.23
C PHE A 161 -3.83 7.96 2.15
N SER A 162 -3.93 6.71 1.65
CA SER A 162 -3.00 6.18 0.64
C SER A 162 -3.11 6.93 -0.69
N VAL A 163 -4.33 7.21 -1.14
CA VAL A 163 -4.58 7.95 -2.38
C VAL A 163 -4.12 9.39 -2.24
N TRP A 164 -4.38 10.02 -1.10
CA TRP A 164 -3.93 11.39 -0.81
C TRP A 164 -2.41 11.52 -0.86
N VAL A 165 -1.68 10.69 -0.12
CA VAL A 165 -0.20 10.70 -0.13
C VAL A 165 0.35 10.35 -1.50
N SER A 166 -0.25 9.38 -2.20
CA SER A 166 0.16 9.03 -3.56
C SER A 166 -0.02 10.21 -4.53
N GLY A 167 -1.10 10.97 -4.40
CA GLY A 167 -1.33 12.17 -5.18
C GLY A 167 -0.25 13.24 -4.97
N LEU A 168 0.16 13.48 -3.70
CA LEU A 168 1.26 14.38 -3.38
C LEU A 168 2.57 13.93 -4.04
N ARG A 169 2.89 12.64 -3.97
CA ARG A 169 4.08 12.04 -4.60
C ARG A 169 4.06 12.11 -6.13
N ILE A 170 2.87 11.94 -6.76
CA ILE A 170 2.72 12.09 -8.22
C ILE A 170 2.98 13.54 -8.62
N ASN A 171 2.47 14.52 -7.87
CA ASN A 171 2.73 15.93 -8.16
C ASN A 171 4.23 16.27 -8.04
N GLU A 172 4.92 15.73 -7.03
CA GLU A 172 6.37 15.89 -6.90
C GLU A 172 7.12 15.21 -8.05
N ALA A 173 6.69 14.01 -8.47
CA ALA A 173 7.27 13.32 -9.63
C ALA A 173 7.15 14.15 -10.91
N LYS A 174 6.02 14.80 -11.13
CA LYS A 174 5.82 15.72 -12.27
C LYS A 174 6.79 16.88 -12.25
N GLN A 175 7.02 17.48 -11.08
CA GLN A 175 8.04 18.54 -10.92
C GLN A 175 9.44 18.04 -11.23
N LEU A 176 9.82 16.86 -10.72
CA LEU A 176 11.12 16.25 -11.00
C LEU A 176 11.32 15.89 -12.47
N MET A 177 10.28 15.40 -13.15
CA MET A 177 10.31 15.09 -14.59
C MET A 177 10.53 16.35 -15.43
N THR A 178 9.91 17.46 -15.05
CA THR A 178 10.04 18.74 -15.75
C THR A 178 11.40 19.37 -15.50
N ALA A 179 11.89 19.34 -14.25
CA ALA A 179 13.18 19.92 -13.89
C ALA A 179 14.37 19.10 -14.42
N ASN A 180 14.22 17.77 -14.56
CA ASN A 180 15.29 16.86 -14.95
C ASN A 180 14.78 15.86 -16.02
N PRO A 181 14.66 16.28 -17.27
CA PRO A 181 14.06 15.45 -18.34
C PRO A 181 14.80 14.12 -18.60
N GLU A 182 16.11 14.09 -18.40
CA GLU A 182 16.97 12.93 -18.62
C GLU A 182 16.95 11.92 -17.47
N ARG A 183 16.34 12.29 -16.33
CA ARG A 183 16.31 11.41 -15.17
C ARG A 183 15.46 10.15 -15.43
N LYS A 184 16.00 8.99 -15.05
CA LYS A 184 15.28 7.69 -15.23
C LYS A 184 13.99 7.67 -14.42
N MET A 185 12.93 7.10 -14.97
CA MET A 185 11.64 6.95 -14.29
C MET A 185 11.75 6.13 -13.00
N GLU A 186 12.63 5.14 -13.01
CA GLU A 186 12.91 4.31 -11.83
C GLU A 186 13.48 5.15 -10.68
N ASP A 187 14.44 6.02 -10.96
CA ASP A 187 15.06 6.90 -9.96
C ASP A 187 14.05 7.92 -9.42
N ILE A 188 13.17 8.43 -10.29
CA ILE A 188 12.09 9.33 -9.88
C ILE A 188 11.12 8.59 -8.95
N ALA A 189 10.69 7.37 -9.31
CA ALA A 189 9.76 6.58 -8.51
C ALA A 189 10.27 6.37 -7.07
N TYR A 190 11.52 5.94 -6.92
CA TYR A 190 12.12 5.76 -5.59
C TYR A 190 12.32 7.07 -4.85
N THR A 191 12.76 8.13 -5.55
CA THR A 191 12.97 9.44 -4.93
C THR A 191 11.69 9.99 -4.30
N VAL A 192 10.56 9.86 -4.99
CA VAL A 192 9.28 10.37 -4.45
C VAL A 192 8.61 9.41 -3.47
N GLY A 193 9.24 8.26 -3.15
CA GLY A 193 8.82 7.36 -2.07
C GLY A 193 7.96 6.18 -2.50
N PHE A 194 7.90 5.82 -3.78
CA PHE A 194 7.25 4.57 -4.20
C PHE A 194 8.14 3.36 -3.97
N SER A 195 7.54 2.25 -3.56
CA SER A 195 8.24 0.99 -3.28
C SER A 195 8.74 0.28 -4.53
N SER A 196 8.17 0.59 -5.70
CA SER A 196 8.59 0.03 -6.98
C SER A 196 8.18 0.91 -8.16
N PRO A 197 8.98 0.91 -9.26
CA PRO A 197 8.64 1.63 -10.49
C PRO A 197 7.33 1.15 -11.13
N SER A 198 7.02 -0.14 -11.02
CA SER A 198 5.79 -0.71 -11.55
C SER A 198 4.56 -0.18 -10.83
N TYR A 199 4.63 -0.06 -9.50
CA TYR A 199 3.55 0.52 -8.72
C TYR A 199 3.39 2.01 -9.00
N PHE A 200 4.49 2.76 -9.02
CA PHE A 200 4.51 4.16 -9.43
C PHE A 200 3.81 4.37 -10.78
N SER A 201 4.19 3.60 -11.82
CA SER A 201 3.60 3.73 -13.16
C SER A 201 2.09 3.47 -13.17
N LYS A 202 1.62 2.49 -12.39
CA LYS A 202 0.20 2.17 -12.24
C LYS A 202 -0.56 3.32 -11.56
N VAL A 203 -0.05 3.84 -10.44
CA VAL A 203 -0.67 4.94 -9.69
C VAL A 203 -0.67 6.22 -10.51
N PHE A 204 0.45 6.53 -11.18
CA PHE A 204 0.56 7.68 -12.07
C PHE A 204 -0.48 7.62 -13.19
N ALA A 205 -0.60 6.46 -13.87
CA ALA A 205 -1.57 6.30 -14.94
C ALA A 205 -3.03 6.39 -14.44
N SER A 206 -3.30 5.93 -13.23
CA SER A 206 -4.62 6.09 -12.59
C SER A 206 -4.95 7.55 -12.27
N HIS A 207 -3.93 8.35 -11.92
CA HIS A 207 -4.07 9.74 -11.52
C HIS A 207 -4.12 10.69 -12.73
N GLU A 208 -3.24 10.49 -13.71
CA GLU A 208 -3.05 11.39 -14.87
C GLU A 208 -3.70 10.88 -16.17
N GLY A 209 -4.29 9.67 -16.16
CA GLY A 209 -4.90 9.06 -17.35
C GLY A 209 -3.88 8.51 -18.37
N MET A 210 -2.58 8.66 -18.13
CA MET A 210 -1.51 8.21 -19.03
C MET A 210 -0.26 7.79 -18.27
N SER A 211 0.63 7.01 -18.92
CA SER A 211 1.86 6.56 -18.27
C SER A 211 2.84 7.73 -18.02
N PRO A 212 3.74 7.62 -17.01
CA PRO A 212 4.72 8.67 -16.69
C PRO A 212 5.60 9.06 -17.88
N THR A 213 5.99 8.08 -18.69
CA THR A 213 6.82 8.29 -19.88
C THR A 213 6.08 9.07 -20.97
N VAL A 214 4.79 8.76 -21.19
CA VAL A 214 3.95 9.48 -22.14
C VAL A 214 3.73 10.90 -21.66
N TRP A 215 3.38 11.09 -20.40
CA TRP A 215 3.18 12.39 -19.78
C TRP A 215 4.42 13.29 -19.95
N ARG A 216 5.62 12.78 -19.60
CA ARG A 216 6.87 13.54 -19.76
C ARG A 216 7.09 13.98 -21.19
N ARG A 217 6.89 13.07 -22.16
CA ARG A 217 7.06 13.40 -23.60
C ARG A 217 6.11 14.50 -24.04
N GLU A 218 4.84 14.45 -23.62
CA GLU A 218 3.84 15.47 -23.99
C GLU A 218 4.12 16.85 -23.39
N VAL A 219 4.58 16.89 -22.15
CA VAL A 219 4.95 18.16 -21.50
C VAL A 219 6.20 18.78 -22.13
N MET A 220 7.16 17.95 -22.55
CA MET A 220 8.40 18.38 -23.20
C MET A 220 8.23 18.76 -24.67
N SER A 221 7.13 18.38 -25.30
CA SER A 221 6.83 18.70 -26.72
C SER A 221 6.05 20.03 -26.89
N LYS A 222 5.65 20.66 -25.78
CA LYS A 222 4.96 21.97 -25.73
C LYS A 222 5.95 23.09 -25.47
#